data_0bbb3ae099f649145ac9c79f038b097c
#
_entry.id   0bbb3ae099f649145ac9c79f038b097c
#
_cell.length_a   1.000
_cell.length_b   1.000
_cell.length_c   1.000
_cell.angle_alpha   90.00
_cell.angle_beta   90.00
_cell.angle_gamma   90.00
#
_symmetry.space_group_name_H-M   'P 1'
#
loop_
_entity.id
_entity.type
_entity.pdbx_description
1 polymer ?
#
loop_
_entity_poly.entity_id
_entity_poly.type
_entity_poly.pdbx_seq_one_letter_code
_entity_poly.pdbx_strand_id
1 'polypeptide(L)'
;EPYMLASNLPGVAVLVDRNRVKAGRYAVKRLGCDTLILDDGFQYQKLKHSIEVVLVDSTNPFGNGNLLPRGILREPVRNIRRADIIFLTKCRGDVSAVKEEIRRYNTTAEIVECNHTPKVLKDVWSREEFPLDWLQGKTLCTLSGIASPKGFENSLRHLGAKVVWCERYADHHRYDSSEVLYALNRTADM
;
A
#
# COMPACT_ATOMS: atom_id res chain seq x y z
N GLU A 1 5.24 -3.59 8.89
CA GLU A 1 4.45 -2.35 8.72
C GLU A 1 4.43 -1.48 9.97
N PRO A 2 4.03 -1.93 11.19
CA PRO A 2 3.98 -1.05 12.37
C PRO A 2 5.31 -0.39 12.72
N TYR A 3 6.43 -1.11 12.57
CA TYR A 3 7.76 -0.55 12.79
C TYR A 3 8.08 0.58 11.79
N MET A 4 7.72 0.38 10.52
CA MET A 4 7.91 1.41 9.49
C MET A 4 7.10 2.67 9.82
N LEU A 5 5.84 2.51 10.22
CA LEU A 5 5.00 3.63 10.64
C LEU A 5 5.62 4.38 11.84
N ALA A 6 6.02 3.65 12.89
CA ALA A 6 6.63 4.25 14.07
C ALA A 6 7.93 4.99 13.76
N SER A 7 8.73 4.47 12.82
CA SER A 7 10.01 5.08 12.43
C SER A 7 9.85 6.33 11.57
N ASN A 8 8.75 6.45 10.82
CA ASN A 8 8.54 7.56 9.89
C ASN A 8 7.54 8.62 10.39
N LEU A 9 6.86 8.37 11.50
CA LEU A 9 5.85 9.27 12.05
C LEU A 9 6.22 9.69 13.48
N PRO A 10 7.22 10.57 13.66
CA PRO A 10 7.58 11.07 14.97
C PRO A 10 6.38 11.80 15.60
N GLY A 11 6.11 11.51 16.88
CA GLY A 11 4.98 12.10 17.59
C GLY A 11 3.63 11.37 17.41
N VAL A 12 3.56 10.35 16.58
CA VAL A 12 2.37 9.49 16.42
C VAL A 12 2.58 8.17 17.15
N ALA A 13 1.67 7.83 18.06
CA ALA A 13 1.70 6.55 18.76
C ALA A 13 1.22 5.40 17.84
N VAL A 14 2.07 4.40 17.61
CA VAL A 14 1.71 3.20 16.85
C VAL A 14 1.49 2.03 17.80
N LEU A 15 0.27 1.51 17.84
CA LEU A 15 -0.14 0.42 18.74
C LEU A 15 -0.48 -0.83 17.95
N VAL A 16 -0.01 -1.99 18.43
CA VAL A 16 -0.27 -3.29 17.83
C VAL A 16 -0.98 -4.19 18.84
N ASP A 17 -2.24 -4.51 18.60
CA ASP A 17 -3.01 -5.45 19.42
C ASP A 17 -4.11 -6.09 18.55
N ARG A 18 -4.34 -7.40 18.68
CA ARG A 18 -5.46 -8.09 18.03
C ARG A 18 -6.82 -7.53 18.50
N ASN A 19 -6.90 -7.07 19.74
CA ASN A 19 -8.07 -6.41 20.29
C ASN A 19 -7.94 -4.90 20.13
N ARG A 20 -8.42 -4.37 19.00
CA ARG A 20 -8.35 -2.94 18.66
C ARG A 20 -9.14 -2.05 19.62
N VAL A 21 -10.19 -2.58 20.28
CA VAL A 21 -10.92 -1.85 21.34
C VAL A 21 -10.01 -1.60 22.55
N LYS A 22 -9.23 -2.62 22.95
CA LYS A 22 -8.25 -2.49 24.04
C LYS A 22 -7.17 -1.49 23.69
N ALA A 23 -6.58 -1.60 22.49
CA ALA A 23 -5.56 -0.68 22.00
C ALA A 23 -6.09 0.76 21.94
N GLY A 24 -7.28 0.98 21.40
CA GLY A 24 -7.90 2.30 21.33
C GLY A 24 -8.17 2.91 22.71
N ARG A 25 -8.66 2.12 23.65
CA ARG A 25 -8.82 2.58 25.06
C ARG A 25 -7.49 2.98 25.69
N TYR A 26 -6.44 2.24 25.42
CA TYR A 26 -5.09 2.57 25.90
C TYR A 26 -4.60 3.88 25.29
N ALA A 27 -4.74 4.05 23.95
CA ALA A 27 -4.36 5.26 23.24
C ALA A 27 -5.03 6.51 23.87
N VAL A 28 -6.34 6.46 24.04
CA VAL A 28 -7.09 7.60 24.62
C VAL A 28 -6.73 7.83 26.08
N LYS A 29 -6.75 6.78 26.94
CA LYS A 29 -6.62 6.96 28.38
C LYS A 29 -5.20 7.15 28.89
N ARG A 30 -4.21 6.58 28.18
CA ARG A 30 -2.81 6.57 28.63
C ARG A 30 -1.90 7.45 27.80
N LEU A 31 -2.21 7.63 26.52
CA LEU A 31 -1.39 8.43 25.61
C LEU A 31 -2.07 9.77 25.25
N GLY A 32 -3.32 9.99 25.67
CA GLY A 32 -4.03 11.25 25.41
C GLY A 32 -4.42 11.47 23.96
N CYS A 33 -4.49 10.39 23.16
CA CYS A 33 -4.87 10.50 21.76
C CYS A 33 -6.34 10.89 21.64
N ASP A 34 -6.64 11.88 20.83
CA ASP A 34 -8.00 12.33 20.47
C ASP A 34 -8.50 11.70 19.18
N THR A 35 -7.58 11.26 18.33
CA THR A 35 -7.85 10.67 17.01
C THR A 35 -7.20 9.30 16.92
N LEU A 36 -7.93 8.32 16.41
CA LEU A 36 -7.47 6.94 16.20
C LEU A 36 -7.63 6.58 14.74
N ILE A 37 -6.53 6.16 14.09
CA ILE A 37 -6.53 5.65 12.73
C ILE A 37 -6.34 4.13 12.81
N LEU A 38 -7.28 3.38 12.23
CA LEU A 38 -7.21 1.94 12.16
C LEU A 38 -6.68 1.52 10.78
N ASP A 39 -5.53 0.88 10.76
CA ASP A 39 -5.05 0.18 9.58
C ASP A 39 -5.88 -1.08 9.38
N ASP A 40 -6.33 -1.28 8.12
CA ASP A 40 -7.22 -2.39 7.73
C ASP A 40 -8.45 -2.50 8.65
N GLY A 41 -9.10 -1.34 8.92
CA GLY A 41 -10.17 -1.18 9.91
C GLY A 41 -11.57 -1.51 9.41
N PHE A 42 -11.84 -1.45 8.11
CA PHE A 42 -13.18 -1.47 7.52
C PHE A 42 -14.04 -2.67 7.91
N GLN A 43 -13.45 -3.86 8.14
CA GLN A 43 -14.15 -5.06 8.62
C GLN A 43 -14.26 -5.13 10.14
N TYR A 44 -13.62 -4.23 10.89
CA TYR A 44 -13.58 -4.30 12.36
C TYR A 44 -14.77 -3.57 13.01
N GLN A 45 -15.96 -4.09 12.81
CA GLN A 45 -17.24 -3.48 13.25
C GLN A 45 -17.47 -3.47 14.77
N LYS A 46 -16.53 -4.01 15.57
CA LYS A 46 -16.59 -3.92 17.05
C LYS A 46 -16.29 -2.51 17.60
N LEU A 47 -15.71 -1.65 16.78
CA LEU A 47 -15.57 -0.22 17.03
C LEU A 47 -16.50 0.54 16.09
N LYS A 48 -17.17 1.55 16.61
CA LYS A 48 -17.88 2.51 15.77
C LYS A 48 -16.85 3.48 15.22
N HIS A 49 -16.76 3.57 13.90
CA HIS A 49 -15.90 4.53 13.22
C HIS A 49 -16.68 5.82 12.96
N SER A 50 -16.00 6.96 13.05
CA SER A 50 -16.57 8.27 12.70
C SER A 50 -16.45 8.53 11.20
N ILE A 51 -15.39 8.02 10.58
CA ILE A 51 -15.11 8.12 9.15
C ILE A 51 -14.61 6.76 8.66
N GLU A 52 -15.20 6.26 7.61
CA GLU A 52 -14.82 5.04 6.93
C GLU A 52 -14.13 5.36 5.60
N VAL A 53 -12.86 5.01 5.50
CA VAL A 53 -12.04 5.21 4.30
C VAL A 53 -11.79 3.86 3.63
N VAL A 54 -12.07 3.76 2.34
CA VAL A 54 -11.84 2.54 1.54
C VAL A 54 -10.91 2.86 0.37
N LEU A 55 -9.92 1.99 0.14
CA LEU A 55 -9.06 2.05 -1.04
C LEU A 55 -9.57 1.05 -2.08
N VAL A 56 -9.76 1.52 -3.30
CA VAL A 56 -10.19 0.71 -4.45
C VAL A 56 -9.12 0.80 -5.54
N ASP A 57 -8.59 -0.32 -5.97
CA ASP A 57 -7.65 -0.40 -7.09
C ASP A 57 -8.40 -0.18 -8.41
N SER A 58 -8.14 0.91 -9.11
CA SER A 58 -8.83 1.25 -10.36
C SER A 58 -8.61 0.23 -11.47
N THR A 59 -7.52 -0.53 -11.42
CA THR A 59 -7.18 -1.53 -12.43
C THR A 59 -7.92 -2.85 -12.24
N ASN A 60 -8.43 -3.10 -11.03
CA ASN A 60 -9.18 -4.30 -10.69
C ASN A 60 -10.06 -4.06 -9.45
N PRO A 61 -11.11 -3.22 -9.55
CA PRO A 61 -11.81 -2.65 -8.40
C PRO A 61 -12.46 -3.70 -7.49
N PHE A 62 -13.05 -4.74 -8.07
CA PHE A 62 -13.79 -5.76 -7.33
C PHE A 62 -13.39 -7.19 -7.72
N GLY A 63 -12.29 -7.36 -8.46
CA GLY A 63 -11.86 -8.67 -8.96
C GLY A 63 -12.93 -9.34 -9.81
N ASN A 64 -13.21 -10.59 -9.49
CA ASN A 64 -14.30 -11.35 -10.12
C ASN A 64 -15.66 -11.20 -9.40
N GLY A 65 -15.80 -10.25 -8.48
CA GLY A 65 -17.01 -10.00 -7.70
C GLY A 65 -17.31 -11.03 -6.61
N ASN A 66 -16.46 -12.03 -6.41
CA ASN A 66 -16.68 -13.10 -5.45
C ASN A 66 -15.87 -12.88 -4.16
N LEU A 67 -16.42 -13.43 -3.07
CA LEU A 67 -15.73 -13.48 -1.78
C LEU A 67 -14.62 -14.54 -1.79
N LEU A 68 -13.67 -14.38 -0.88
CA LEU A 68 -12.69 -15.42 -0.55
C LEU A 68 -13.40 -16.76 -0.21
N PRO A 69 -12.86 -17.90 -0.64
CA PRO A 69 -11.64 -18.11 -1.41
C PRO A 69 -11.84 -18.06 -2.94
N ARG A 70 -13.05 -17.90 -3.44
CA ARG A 70 -13.37 -17.91 -4.89
C ARG A 70 -12.93 -16.62 -5.59
N GLY A 71 -12.86 -15.52 -4.89
CA GLY A 71 -12.41 -14.22 -5.37
C GLY A 71 -11.51 -13.53 -4.35
N ILE A 72 -11.33 -12.23 -4.51
CA ILE A 72 -10.44 -11.41 -3.68
C ILE A 72 -11.16 -10.62 -2.57
N LEU A 73 -12.48 -10.60 -2.62
CA LEU A 73 -13.25 -9.77 -1.70
C LEU A 73 -13.34 -10.39 -0.30
N ARG A 74 -13.16 -9.59 0.72
CA ARG A 74 -13.37 -9.96 2.13
C ARG A 74 -14.82 -9.85 2.56
N GLU A 75 -15.59 -9.00 1.86
CA GLU A 75 -17.02 -8.79 2.09
C GLU A 75 -17.72 -8.40 0.77
N PRO A 76 -19.05 -8.53 0.69
CA PRO A 76 -19.79 -8.21 -0.53
C PRO A 76 -19.58 -6.75 -0.97
N VAL A 77 -19.48 -6.51 -2.28
CA VAL A 77 -19.27 -5.17 -2.87
C VAL A 77 -20.27 -4.14 -2.32
N ARG A 78 -21.53 -4.53 -2.11
CA ARG A 78 -22.57 -3.63 -1.56
C ARG A 78 -22.18 -3.00 -0.21
N ASN A 79 -21.23 -3.57 0.51
CA ASN A 79 -20.80 -3.05 1.80
C ASN A 79 -19.94 -1.78 1.68
N ILE A 80 -19.46 -1.46 0.47
CA ILE A 80 -18.79 -0.19 0.18
C ILE A 80 -19.72 1.02 0.48
N ARG A 81 -21.02 0.81 0.59
CA ARG A 81 -22.00 1.84 1.01
C ARG A 81 -21.70 2.47 2.37
N ARG A 82 -20.88 1.81 3.22
CA ARG A 82 -20.47 2.36 4.51
C ARG A 82 -19.34 3.37 4.42
N ALA A 83 -18.63 3.40 3.29
CA ALA A 83 -17.51 4.32 3.11
C ALA A 83 -18.00 5.76 3.01
N ASP A 84 -17.33 6.65 3.72
CA ASP A 84 -17.49 8.10 3.61
C ASP A 84 -16.55 8.66 2.54
N ILE A 85 -15.35 8.07 2.42
CA ILE A 85 -14.33 8.46 1.44
C ILE A 85 -13.82 7.20 0.74
N ILE A 86 -13.71 7.26 -0.59
CA ILE A 86 -13.15 6.20 -1.41
C ILE A 86 -11.94 6.74 -2.16
N PHE A 87 -10.75 6.26 -1.81
CA PHE A 87 -9.55 6.51 -2.59
C PHE A 87 -9.47 5.52 -3.75
N LEU A 88 -9.62 6.03 -4.97
CA LEU A 88 -9.42 5.26 -6.17
C LEU A 88 -7.94 5.31 -6.53
N THR A 89 -7.25 4.20 -6.33
CA THR A 89 -5.79 4.11 -6.48
C THR A 89 -5.37 3.64 -7.87
N LYS A 90 -4.11 3.88 -8.24
CA LYS A 90 -3.52 3.50 -9.54
C LYS A 90 -4.30 4.06 -10.74
N CYS A 91 -4.87 5.24 -10.62
CA CYS A 91 -5.61 5.90 -11.69
C CYS A 91 -4.66 6.25 -12.85
N ARG A 92 -4.86 5.59 -13.99
CA ARG A 92 -4.15 5.87 -15.24
C ARG A 92 -5.18 6.07 -16.35
N GLY A 93 -5.28 7.29 -16.85
CA GLY A 93 -6.27 7.65 -17.85
C GLY A 93 -7.69 7.79 -17.26
N ASP A 94 -8.70 7.53 -18.08
CA ASP A 94 -10.11 7.67 -17.70
C ASP A 94 -10.57 6.55 -16.77
N VAL A 95 -11.09 6.92 -15.61
CA VAL A 95 -11.63 6.02 -14.59
C VAL A 95 -13.14 6.18 -14.38
N SER A 96 -13.82 6.85 -15.32
CA SER A 96 -15.25 7.14 -15.22
C SER A 96 -16.09 5.88 -15.06
N ALA A 97 -15.80 4.82 -15.80
CA ALA A 97 -16.52 3.56 -15.70
C ALA A 97 -16.41 2.92 -14.29
N VAL A 98 -15.23 3.00 -13.67
CA VAL A 98 -15.03 2.49 -12.30
C VAL A 98 -15.80 3.34 -11.29
N LYS A 99 -15.81 4.65 -11.46
CA LYS A 99 -16.60 5.54 -10.61
C LYS A 99 -18.09 5.26 -10.74
N GLU A 100 -18.59 5.05 -11.95
CA GLU A 100 -19.99 4.69 -12.18
C GLU A 100 -20.35 3.35 -11.51
N GLU A 101 -19.47 2.37 -11.60
CA GLU A 101 -19.66 1.09 -10.93
C GLU A 101 -19.72 1.26 -9.41
N ILE A 102 -18.82 2.03 -8.80
CA ILE A 102 -18.84 2.37 -7.37
C ILE A 102 -20.15 3.07 -7.01
N ARG A 103 -20.59 4.02 -7.82
CA ARG A 103 -21.82 4.81 -7.59
C ARG A 103 -23.10 3.96 -7.57
N ARG A 104 -23.12 2.77 -8.19
CA ARG A 104 -24.23 1.81 -8.07
C ARG A 104 -24.43 1.32 -6.63
N TYR A 105 -23.39 1.35 -5.81
CA TYR A 105 -23.40 0.86 -4.43
C TYR A 105 -23.27 1.96 -3.38
N ASN A 106 -22.58 3.05 -3.71
CA ASN A 106 -22.37 4.19 -2.82
C ASN A 106 -22.54 5.51 -3.58
N THR A 107 -23.65 6.19 -3.34
CA THR A 107 -24.00 7.45 -3.99
C THR A 107 -23.46 8.69 -3.27
N THR A 108 -23.02 8.55 -2.02
CA THR A 108 -22.71 9.69 -1.13
C THR A 108 -21.21 9.87 -0.88
N ALA A 109 -20.41 8.78 -0.87
CA ALA A 109 -18.99 8.86 -0.57
C ALA A 109 -18.25 9.84 -1.50
N GLU A 110 -17.31 10.58 -0.96
CA GLU A 110 -16.35 11.32 -1.77
C GLU A 110 -15.41 10.33 -2.46
N ILE A 111 -15.22 10.46 -3.79
CA ILE A 111 -14.28 9.64 -4.56
C ILE A 111 -13.08 10.50 -4.93
N VAL A 112 -11.92 10.13 -4.39
CA VAL A 112 -10.64 10.82 -4.61
C VAL A 112 -9.75 9.95 -5.47
N GLU A 113 -9.34 10.46 -6.62
CA GLU A 113 -8.35 9.78 -7.48
C GLU A 113 -6.94 9.98 -6.93
N CYS A 114 -6.17 8.90 -6.85
CA CYS A 114 -4.79 8.99 -6.40
C CYS A 114 -3.87 8.00 -7.11
N ASN A 115 -2.59 8.35 -7.12
CA ASN A 115 -1.53 7.52 -7.65
C ASN A 115 -0.35 7.47 -6.70
N HIS A 116 0.36 6.35 -6.69
CA HIS A 116 1.66 6.28 -6.05
C HIS A 116 2.70 7.01 -6.89
N THR A 117 3.29 8.03 -6.31
CA THR A 117 4.37 8.78 -6.95
C THR A 117 5.61 8.66 -6.07
N PRO A 118 6.71 8.06 -6.56
CA PRO A 118 7.97 8.09 -5.84
C PRO A 118 8.44 9.54 -5.68
N LYS A 119 9.10 9.84 -4.59
CA LYS A 119 9.62 11.19 -4.29
C LYS A 119 11.14 11.24 -4.37
N VAL A 120 11.80 10.22 -3.89
CA VAL A 120 13.23 10.18 -3.65
C VAL A 120 13.72 8.73 -3.67
N LEU A 121 14.96 8.52 -4.04
CA LEU A 121 15.70 7.28 -3.81
C LEU A 121 16.42 7.42 -2.49
N LYS A 122 16.49 6.37 -1.71
CA LYS A 122 17.18 6.37 -0.43
C LYS A 122 18.14 5.20 -0.34
N ASP A 123 19.41 5.50 -0.09
CA ASP A 123 20.40 4.46 0.17
C ASP A 123 20.08 3.73 1.48
N VAL A 124 20.13 2.40 1.43
CA VAL A 124 19.72 1.56 2.56
C VAL A 124 20.70 1.67 3.74
N TRP A 125 21.99 1.87 3.46
CA TRP A 125 23.04 1.92 4.47
C TRP A 125 23.35 3.33 4.93
N SER A 126 23.69 4.24 3.98
CA SER A 126 24.05 5.61 4.31
C SER A 126 22.86 6.48 4.68
N ARG A 127 21.64 6.07 4.27
CA ARG A 127 20.41 6.87 4.38
C ARG A 127 20.42 8.14 3.54
N GLU A 128 21.41 8.31 2.69
CA GLU A 128 21.50 9.41 1.74
C GLU A 128 20.35 9.37 0.75
N GLU A 129 19.81 10.53 0.42
CA GLU A 129 18.71 10.68 -0.52
C GLU A 129 19.20 11.18 -1.87
N PHE A 130 18.74 10.55 -2.95
CA PHE A 130 19.06 10.92 -4.31
C PHE A 130 17.77 11.31 -5.06
N PRO A 131 17.83 12.30 -5.94
CA PRO A 131 16.68 12.67 -6.76
C PRO A 131 16.36 11.56 -7.78
N LEU A 132 15.13 11.52 -8.25
CA LEU A 132 14.65 10.44 -9.13
C LEU A 132 15.33 10.42 -10.51
N ASP A 133 15.78 11.58 -10.99
CA ASP A 133 16.52 11.71 -12.26
C ASP A 133 17.89 11.02 -12.22
N TRP A 134 18.43 10.73 -11.02
CA TRP A 134 19.60 9.87 -10.84
C TRP A 134 19.44 8.50 -11.52
N LEU A 135 18.20 8.03 -11.67
CA LEU A 135 17.90 6.75 -12.35
C LEU A 135 18.05 6.81 -13.87
N GLN A 136 18.09 8.00 -14.46
CA GLN A 136 18.07 8.14 -15.91
C GLN A 136 19.31 7.52 -16.56
N GLY A 137 19.10 6.58 -17.45
CA GLY A 137 20.17 5.84 -18.13
C GLY A 137 20.89 4.79 -17.27
N LYS A 138 20.54 4.65 -15.99
CA LYS A 138 21.15 3.64 -15.11
C LYS A 138 20.65 2.24 -15.44
N THR A 139 21.56 1.27 -15.42
CA THR A 139 21.23 -0.16 -15.46
C THR A 139 20.99 -0.64 -14.04
N LEU A 140 19.85 -1.30 -13.83
CA LEU A 140 19.38 -1.71 -12.50
C LEU A 140 19.03 -3.18 -12.46
N CYS A 141 19.28 -3.79 -11.29
CA CYS A 141 18.70 -5.03 -10.86
C CYS A 141 17.67 -4.73 -9.76
N THR A 142 16.60 -5.49 -9.69
CA THR A 142 15.54 -5.27 -8.69
C THR A 142 15.34 -6.50 -7.81
N LEU A 143 15.16 -6.25 -6.51
CA LEU A 143 14.76 -7.24 -5.51
C LEU A 143 13.45 -6.78 -4.89
N SER A 144 12.41 -7.58 -4.93
CA SER A 144 11.10 -7.18 -4.42
C SER A 144 10.31 -8.34 -3.81
N GLY A 145 9.64 -8.06 -2.67
CA GLY A 145 8.69 -8.95 -2.00
C GLY A 145 7.38 -8.21 -1.74
N ILE A 146 6.73 -7.78 -2.81
CA ILE A 146 5.52 -6.95 -2.80
C ILE A 146 4.44 -7.52 -3.71
N ALA A 147 3.18 -7.16 -3.47
CA ALA A 147 2.02 -7.65 -4.24
C ALA A 147 2.07 -7.31 -5.74
N SER A 148 2.75 -6.24 -6.14
CA SER A 148 2.84 -5.80 -7.55
C SER A 148 4.28 -5.51 -8.00
N PRO A 149 5.15 -6.54 -8.12
CA PRO A 149 6.55 -6.36 -8.52
C PRO A 149 6.69 -5.74 -9.92
N LYS A 150 5.85 -6.16 -10.87
CA LYS A 150 5.85 -5.57 -12.23
C LYS A 150 5.51 -4.08 -12.23
N GLY A 151 4.60 -3.66 -11.34
CA GLY A 151 4.25 -2.24 -11.18
C GLY A 151 5.44 -1.41 -10.71
N PHE A 152 6.20 -1.92 -9.75
CA PHE A 152 7.44 -1.31 -9.27
C PHE A 152 8.50 -1.21 -10.37
N GLU A 153 8.79 -2.31 -11.07
CA GLU A 153 9.76 -2.34 -12.16
C GLU A 153 9.38 -1.38 -13.29
N ASN A 154 8.09 -1.32 -13.64
CA ASN A 154 7.61 -0.37 -14.65
C ASN A 154 7.77 1.09 -14.20
N SER A 155 7.60 1.37 -12.92
CA SER A 155 7.87 2.71 -12.38
C SER A 155 9.33 3.12 -12.56
N LEU A 156 10.27 2.20 -12.32
CA LEU A 156 11.70 2.44 -12.55
C LEU A 156 12.00 2.69 -14.04
N ARG A 157 11.39 1.91 -14.93
CA ARG A 157 11.55 2.12 -16.39
C ARG A 157 11.00 3.46 -16.85
N HIS A 158 9.87 3.91 -16.30
CA HIS A 158 9.30 5.23 -16.59
C HIS A 158 10.19 6.38 -16.09
N LEU A 159 10.98 6.15 -15.05
CA LEU A 159 12.00 7.08 -14.56
C LEU A 159 13.31 7.03 -15.36
N GLY A 160 13.34 6.30 -16.46
CA GLY A 160 14.48 6.23 -17.38
C GLY A 160 15.52 5.16 -17.07
N ALA A 161 15.26 4.28 -16.10
CA ALA A 161 16.18 3.19 -15.79
C ALA A 161 16.02 1.99 -16.73
N LYS A 162 17.13 1.29 -17.00
CA LYS A 162 17.17 0.01 -17.70
C LYS A 162 17.18 -1.13 -16.69
N VAL A 163 16.04 -1.76 -16.46
CA VAL A 163 15.92 -2.91 -15.54
C VAL A 163 16.30 -4.19 -16.30
N VAL A 164 17.45 -4.78 -15.94
CA VAL A 164 18.05 -5.95 -16.62
C VAL A 164 17.79 -7.27 -15.90
N TRP A 165 17.59 -7.25 -14.61
CA TRP A 165 17.31 -8.45 -13.81
C TRP A 165 16.32 -8.15 -12.69
N CYS A 166 15.47 -9.13 -12.37
CA CYS A 166 14.42 -8.96 -11.37
C CYS A 166 14.33 -10.23 -10.51
N GLU A 167 14.63 -10.11 -9.22
CA GLU A 167 14.35 -11.13 -8.23
C GLU A 167 13.05 -10.79 -7.50
N ARG A 168 12.09 -11.71 -7.56
CA ARG A 168 10.74 -11.49 -7.04
C ARG A 168 10.40 -12.55 -6.01
N TYR A 169 10.07 -12.11 -4.82
CA TYR A 169 9.59 -12.95 -3.73
C TYR A 169 8.08 -12.76 -3.52
N ALA A 170 7.48 -13.63 -2.74
CA ALA A 170 6.09 -13.51 -2.34
C ALA A 170 5.85 -12.18 -1.60
N ASP A 171 4.61 -11.70 -1.62
CA ASP A 171 4.22 -10.51 -0.86
C ASP A 171 4.51 -10.70 0.62
N HIS A 172 5.04 -9.65 1.28
CA HIS A 172 5.50 -9.67 2.67
C HIS A 172 6.63 -10.68 2.97
N HIS A 173 7.40 -11.09 1.96
CA HIS A 173 8.54 -11.98 2.16
C HIS A 173 9.54 -11.39 3.15
N ARG A 174 10.03 -12.23 4.07
CA ARG A 174 11.10 -11.87 5.00
C ARG A 174 12.41 -12.36 4.42
N TYR A 175 13.22 -11.44 3.93
CA TYR A 175 14.52 -11.75 3.36
C TYR A 175 15.46 -12.28 4.43
N ASP A 176 16.16 -13.36 4.12
CA ASP A 176 17.32 -13.78 4.87
C ASP A 176 18.62 -13.23 4.28
N SER A 177 19.70 -13.34 5.03
CA SER A 177 21.00 -12.81 4.60
C SER A 177 21.54 -13.51 3.34
N SER A 178 21.22 -14.79 3.13
CA SER A 178 21.69 -15.56 1.98
C SER A 178 21.00 -15.11 0.69
N GLU A 179 19.72 -14.80 0.75
CA GLU A 179 18.93 -14.27 -0.38
C GLU A 179 19.45 -12.90 -0.82
N VAL A 180 19.73 -12.02 0.13
CA VAL A 180 20.30 -10.70 -0.15
C VAL A 180 21.69 -10.82 -0.75
N LEU A 181 22.56 -11.66 -0.17
CA LEU A 181 23.91 -11.91 -0.70
C LEU A 181 23.89 -12.54 -2.09
N TYR A 182 22.96 -13.47 -2.34
CA TYR A 182 22.75 -14.04 -3.67
C TYR A 182 22.42 -12.96 -4.68
N ALA A 183 21.47 -12.09 -4.36
CA ALA A 183 21.09 -10.99 -5.25
C ALA A 183 22.27 -10.04 -5.51
N LEU A 184 23.03 -9.66 -4.48
CA LEU A 184 24.21 -8.80 -4.61
C LEU A 184 25.32 -9.45 -5.46
N ASN A 185 25.64 -10.71 -5.22
CA ASN A 185 26.65 -11.42 -6.01
C ASN A 185 26.24 -11.54 -7.48
N ARG A 186 24.98 -11.84 -7.74
CA ARG A 186 24.44 -11.92 -9.10
C ARG A 186 24.55 -10.61 -9.87
N THR A 187 24.45 -9.47 -9.19
CA THR A 187 24.56 -8.14 -9.81
C THR A 187 26.01 -7.70 -10.02
N ALA A 188 26.96 -8.26 -9.29
CA ALA A 188 28.38 -7.96 -9.46
C ALA A 188 28.96 -8.53 -10.77
N ASP A 189 28.33 -9.58 -11.31
CA ASP A 189 28.73 -10.26 -12.55
C ASP A 189 28.05 -9.67 -13.81
N MET A 190 27.23 -8.64 -13.67
CA MET A 190 26.44 -7.98 -14.75
C MET A 190 26.96 -6.58 -15.08
#